data_eb2df71490f9d1c6545a04ff08d07d04
#
_entry.id   eb2df71490f9d1c6545a04ff08d07d04
#
_cell.length_a   1.000
_cell.length_b   1.000
_cell.length_c   1.000
_cell.angle_alpha   90.00
_cell.angle_beta   90.00
_cell.angle_gamma   90.00
#
_symmetry.space_group_name_H-M   'P 1'
#
loop_
_entity.id
_entity.type
_entity.pdbx_description
1 polymer ?
#
loop_
_entity_poly.entity_id
_entity_poly.type
_entity_poly.pdbx_seq_one_letter_code
_entity_poly.pdbx_strand_id
1 'polypeptide(L)' 'MNEKMKQDFAEYLTKCFITFMDLSKTVDGLESYYLRNKSQLDVIKGTDETLYADIIEAFKSKKAKILEKQND' A
#
# COMPACT_ATOMS: atom_id res chain seq x y z
N MET A 1 -20.95 10.84 -1.04
CA MET A 1 -20.28 10.07 -2.10
C MET A 1 -21.02 8.75 -2.28
N ASN A 2 -21.39 8.40 -3.52
CA ASN A 2 -22.11 7.13 -3.76
C ASN A 2 -21.12 5.95 -3.78
N GLU A 3 -21.67 4.73 -3.84
CA GLU A 3 -20.86 3.51 -3.76
C GLU A 3 -19.83 3.40 -4.89
N LYS A 4 -20.23 3.78 -6.11
CA LYS A 4 -19.33 3.73 -7.25
C LYS A 4 -18.16 4.70 -7.08
N MET A 5 -18.43 5.90 -6.60
CA MET A 5 -17.39 6.90 -6.37
C MET A 5 -16.43 6.48 -5.27
N LYS A 6 -16.95 5.83 -4.22
CA LYS A 6 -16.10 5.28 -3.15
C LYS A 6 -15.17 4.19 -3.70
N GLN A 7 -15.72 3.31 -4.53
CA GLN A 7 -14.95 2.22 -5.12
C GLN A 7 -13.87 2.78 -6.06
N ASP A 8 -14.23 3.73 -6.93
CA ASP A 8 -13.28 4.34 -7.86
C ASP A 8 -12.15 5.05 -7.11
N PHE A 9 -12.49 5.74 -6.02
CA PHE A 9 -11.51 6.44 -5.21
C PHE A 9 -10.57 5.46 -4.51
N ALA A 10 -11.13 4.35 -3.97
CA ALA A 10 -10.32 3.31 -3.33
C ALA A 10 -9.35 2.66 -4.33
N GLU A 11 -9.81 2.40 -5.55
CA GLU A 11 -8.95 1.85 -6.60
C GLU A 11 -7.82 2.80 -6.97
N TYR A 12 -8.13 4.08 -7.08
CA TYR A 12 -7.13 5.12 -7.37
C TYR A 12 -6.08 5.19 -6.25
N LEU A 13 -6.54 5.25 -4.99
CA LEU A 13 -5.63 5.29 -3.85
C LEU A 13 -4.74 4.05 -3.80
N THR A 14 -5.32 2.88 -4.10
CA THR A 14 -4.56 1.63 -4.10
C THR A 14 -3.40 1.70 -5.10
N LYS A 15 -3.67 2.16 -6.30
CA LYS A 15 -2.61 2.32 -7.32
C LYS A 15 -1.54 3.30 -6.86
N CYS A 16 -1.94 4.41 -6.24
CA CYS A 16 -1.00 5.38 -5.71
C CYS A 16 -0.12 4.78 -4.63
N PHE A 17 -0.70 4.05 -3.67
CA PHE A 17 0.06 3.43 -2.59
C PHE A 17 1.07 2.42 -3.12
N ILE A 18 0.66 1.56 -4.04
CA ILE A 18 1.56 0.55 -4.59
C ILE A 18 2.71 1.22 -5.35
N THR A 19 2.41 2.25 -6.14
CA THR A 19 3.42 2.99 -6.88
C THR A 19 4.43 3.65 -5.95
N PHE A 20 3.96 4.34 -4.91
CA PHE A 20 4.85 5.03 -3.98
C PHE A 20 5.65 4.07 -3.10
N MET A 21 5.05 2.93 -2.72
CA MET A 21 5.81 1.91 -2.00
C MET A 21 6.98 1.39 -2.82
N ASP A 22 6.82 1.30 -4.13
CA ASP A 22 7.88 0.82 -5.00
C ASP A 22 9.09 1.76 -5.03
N LEU A 23 8.91 3.02 -4.64
CA LEU A 23 9.99 4.00 -4.56
C LEU A 23 10.81 3.88 -3.28
N SER A 24 10.32 3.14 -2.29
CA SER A 24 11.03 2.96 -1.01
C SER A 24 12.31 2.17 -1.22
N LYS A 25 13.38 2.62 -0.57
CA LYS A 25 14.71 1.98 -0.71
C LYS A 25 15.14 1.23 0.55
N THR A 26 14.48 1.48 1.67
CA THR A 26 14.78 0.83 2.94
C THR A 26 13.51 0.29 3.57
N VAL A 27 13.67 -0.72 4.44
CA VAL A 27 12.53 -1.27 5.19
C VAL A 27 11.92 -0.19 6.09
N ASP A 28 12.76 0.60 6.76
CA ASP A 28 12.29 1.68 7.64
C ASP A 28 11.46 2.71 6.86
N GLY A 29 11.91 3.09 5.67
CA GLY A 29 11.18 4.02 4.82
C GLY A 29 9.83 3.46 4.39
N LEU A 30 9.81 2.19 4.02
CA LEU A 30 8.58 1.49 3.62
C LEU A 30 7.58 1.43 4.78
N GLU A 31 8.04 1.02 5.96
CA GLU A 31 7.19 0.93 7.15
C GLU A 31 6.69 2.31 7.59
N SER A 32 7.52 3.33 7.54
CA SER A 32 7.12 4.70 7.86
C SER A 32 6.04 5.19 6.91
N TYR A 33 6.16 4.90 5.63
CA TYR A 33 5.16 5.27 4.64
C TYR A 33 3.82 4.61 4.95
N TYR A 34 3.84 3.31 5.26
CA TYR A 34 2.64 2.57 5.63
C TYR A 34 1.97 3.18 6.86
N LEU A 35 2.74 3.43 7.92
CA LEU A 35 2.21 3.95 9.18
C LEU A 35 1.63 5.35 9.03
N ARG A 36 2.29 6.22 8.25
CA ARG A 36 1.81 7.59 8.05
C ARG A 36 0.51 7.65 7.27
N ASN A 37 0.22 6.63 6.49
CA ASN A 37 -0.98 6.58 5.65
C ASN A 37 -2.00 5.57 6.14
N LYS A 38 -1.86 5.10 7.37
CA LYS A 38 -2.73 4.05 7.91
C LYS A 38 -4.20 4.43 7.90
N SER A 39 -4.55 5.68 8.17
CA SER A 39 -5.95 6.11 8.18
C SER A 39 -6.59 5.94 6.80
N GLN A 40 -5.86 6.25 5.72
CA GLN A 40 -6.36 6.05 4.37
C GLN A 40 -6.42 4.57 4.00
N LEU A 41 -5.46 3.79 4.47
CA LEU A 41 -5.49 2.34 4.28
C LEU A 41 -6.70 1.71 4.95
N ASP A 42 -7.08 2.19 6.13
CA ASP A 42 -8.27 1.74 6.83
C ASP A 42 -9.54 2.05 6.04
N VAL A 43 -9.59 3.22 5.38
CA VAL A 43 -10.72 3.57 4.51
C VAL A 43 -10.80 2.60 3.33
N ILE A 44 -9.68 2.28 2.70
CA ILE A 44 -9.65 1.31 1.60
C ILE A 44 -10.14 -0.05 2.09
N LYS A 45 -9.66 -0.50 3.24
CA LYS A 45 -10.08 -1.79 3.83
C LYS A 45 -11.58 -1.84 4.06
N GLY A 46 -12.16 -0.74 4.55
CA GLY A 46 -13.60 -0.66 4.79
C GLY A 46 -14.44 -0.60 3.50
N THR A 47 -13.82 -0.20 2.38
CA THR A 47 -14.50 -0.09 1.10
C THR A 47 -14.36 -1.38 0.28
N ASP A 48 -13.15 -1.95 0.23
CA ASP A 48 -12.87 -3.13 -0.60
C ASP A 48 -11.68 -3.89 0.01
N GLU A 49 -11.97 -5.00 0.66
CA GLU A 49 -10.94 -5.81 1.32
C GLU A 49 -9.94 -6.42 0.32
N THR A 50 -10.37 -6.66 -0.92
CA THR A 50 -9.50 -7.19 -1.96
C THR A 50 -8.41 -6.18 -2.31
N LEU A 51 -8.78 -4.90 -2.44
CA LEU A 51 -7.80 -3.83 -2.68
C LEU A 51 -6.83 -3.69 -1.52
N TYR A 52 -7.33 -3.79 -0.29
CA TYR A 52 -6.47 -3.75 0.88
C TYR A 52 -5.49 -4.93 0.87
N ALA A 53 -5.96 -6.13 0.54
CA ALA A 53 -5.11 -7.31 0.45
C ALA A 53 -4.01 -7.12 -0.60
N ASP A 54 -4.32 -6.47 -1.73
CA ASP A 54 -3.33 -6.18 -2.78
C ASP A 54 -2.24 -5.25 -2.26
N ILE A 55 -2.60 -4.26 -1.45
CA ILE A 55 -1.64 -3.34 -0.84
C ILE A 55 -0.72 -4.09 0.13
N ILE A 56 -1.29 -4.95 0.97
CA ILE A 56 -0.51 -5.75 1.91
C ILE A 56 0.45 -6.68 1.19
N GLU A 57 -0.01 -7.31 0.11
CA GLU A 57 0.84 -8.18 -0.71
C GLU A 57 1.99 -7.40 -1.34
N ALA A 58 1.70 -6.20 -1.87
CA ALA A 58 2.73 -5.34 -2.44
C ALA A 58 3.74 -4.91 -1.38
N PHE A 59 3.28 -4.61 -0.17
CA PHE A 59 4.15 -4.25 0.95
C PHE A 59 5.11 -5.39 1.28
N LYS A 60 4.58 -6.60 1.44
CA LYS A 60 5.39 -7.78 1.76
C LYS A 60 6.40 -8.09 0.67
N SER A 61 5.97 -7.99 -0.59
CA SER A 61 6.82 -8.24 -1.74
C SER A 61 7.97 -7.24 -1.81
N LYS A 62 7.67 -5.95 -1.59
CA LYS A 62 8.69 -4.89 -1.61
C LYS A 62 9.67 -5.06 -0.47
N LYS A 63 9.17 -5.39 0.73
CA LYS A 63 10.02 -5.62 1.89
C LYS A 63 11.01 -6.75 1.62
N ALA A 64 10.53 -7.85 1.04
CA ALA A 64 11.38 -8.99 0.69
C ALA A 64 12.47 -8.60 -0.30
N LYS A 65 12.12 -7.80 -1.32
CA LYS A 65 13.10 -7.33 -2.31
C LYS A 65 14.18 -6.45 -1.70
N ILE A 66 13.79 -5.55 -0.79
CA ILE A 66 14.76 -4.69 -0.09
C ILE A 66 15.71 -5.53 0.74
N LEU A 67 15.19 -6.49 1.51
CA LEU A 67 16.01 -7.36 2.34
C LEU A 67 16.95 -8.22 1.50
N GLU A 68 16.50 -8.69 0.35
CA GLU A 68 17.33 -9.45 -0.58
C GLU A 68 18.54 -8.65 -1.03
N LYS A 69 18.34 -7.39 -1.39
CA LYS A 69 19.42 -6.51 -1.82
C LYS A 69 20.40 -6.19 -0.71
N GLN A 70 19.93 -6.12 0.54
CA GLN A 70 20.78 -5.83 1.68
C GLN A 70 21.71 -7.00 2.04
N ASN A 71 21.32 -8.20 1.65
CA ASN A 71 22.11 -9.41 1.93
C ASN A 71 23.16 -9.69 0.86
N ASP A 72 23.16 -8.94 -0.20
CA ASP A 72 24.17 -9.02 -1.25
C ASP A 72 25.36 -8.11 -0.88
#